data_a336db12836a8b33a55f2db17b1f7959
#
_entry.id   a336db12836a8b33a55f2db17b1f7959
#
_cell.length_a   1.000
_cell.length_b   1.000
_cell.length_c   1.000
_cell.angle_alpha   90.00
_cell.angle_beta   90.00
_cell.angle_gamma   90.00
#
_symmetry.space_group_name_H-M   'P 1'
#
loop_
_entity.id
_entity.type
_entity.pdbx_description
1 polymer ?
#
loop_
_entity_poly.entity_id
_entity_poly.type
_entity_poly.pdbx_seq_one_letter_code
_entity_poly.pdbx_strand_id
1 'polypeptide(L)'
;HLNDDEQPNAYAIINPHENSNHKIQNDYSGSGVAYKLAEEFYKYKNIEMPDYFTSLAALGTISDQVSLKSENRKIVSEGLKALGKTNLPGLRELFIVSRQNNSSVKINTEFISFYVAPRLNAPGRLGDSEPSLQLLITNDETEAKLLANRINFQNEQRKNYSSKAWDLAIPIIEKQKHDLILAVDLSNFPLGILGPIAGKICEYTSKPAIVYKIDSNLIKASCRSNENYDLFSGLSEFSKIFERFGGHKRAAGFTIKKELFDDFISQLKNNAVFSKLSSHENKKIEIDAEIDVEDLTPSLWKFTDLLEPFGVNNPEPIFLI
;
A
#
# COMPACT_ATOMS: atom_id res chain seq x y z
N HIS A 1 11.05 -1.76 -9.43
CA HIS A 1 11.60 -3.09 -9.19
C HIS A 1 12.78 -3.33 -10.11
N LEU A 2 13.87 -3.91 -9.59
CA LEU A 2 14.94 -4.46 -10.42
C LEU A 2 14.34 -5.68 -11.13
N ASN A 3 14.32 -5.68 -12.45
CA ASN A 3 14.03 -6.87 -13.23
C ASN A 3 15.37 -7.53 -13.55
N ASP A 4 15.54 -8.77 -13.13
CA ASP A 4 16.66 -9.61 -13.55
C ASP A 4 16.53 -10.06 -15.02
N ASP A 5 15.34 -9.86 -15.60
CA ASP A 5 14.99 -10.16 -16.98
C ASP A 5 15.03 -8.87 -17.84
N GLU A 6 15.04 -9.03 -19.14
CA GLU A 6 15.24 -8.01 -20.18
C GLU A 6 14.65 -6.63 -19.84
N GLN A 7 15.51 -5.62 -19.86
CA GLN A 7 15.08 -4.23 -19.70
C GLN A 7 14.10 -3.85 -20.82
N PRO A 8 13.04 -3.06 -20.50
CA PRO A 8 12.09 -2.63 -21.52
C PRO A 8 12.80 -1.81 -22.61
N ASN A 9 12.41 -2.01 -23.88
CA ASN A 9 12.90 -1.23 -25.00
C ASN A 9 12.34 0.20 -24.93
N ALA A 10 12.98 1.06 -24.14
CA ALA A 10 12.59 2.43 -23.86
C ALA A 10 13.73 3.39 -24.23
N TYR A 11 13.41 4.64 -24.59
CA TYR A 11 14.39 5.69 -24.87
C TYR A 11 15.31 5.97 -23.66
N ALA A 12 14.72 5.96 -22.46
CA ALA A 12 15.45 6.09 -21.19
C ALA A 12 14.66 5.39 -20.08
N ILE A 13 15.37 4.87 -19.09
CA ILE A 13 14.81 4.25 -17.89
C ILE A 13 15.29 5.04 -16.68
N ILE A 14 14.36 5.49 -15.84
CA ILE A 14 14.65 6.16 -14.57
C ILE A 14 14.22 5.24 -13.43
N ASN A 15 15.21 4.58 -12.82
CA ASN A 15 14.98 3.69 -11.69
C ASN A 15 15.93 4.05 -10.55
N PRO A 16 15.43 4.60 -9.42
CA PRO A 16 16.28 5.01 -8.30
C PRO A 16 17.05 3.84 -7.66
N HIS A 17 16.62 2.59 -7.88
CA HIS A 17 17.24 1.40 -7.31
C HIS A 17 18.42 0.84 -8.13
N GLU A 18 18.64 1.30 -9.35
CA GLU A 18 19.72 0.79 -10.22
C GLU A 18 21.12 1.34 -9.88
N ASN A 19 21.20 2.48 -9.21
CA ASN A 19 22.47 3.13 -8.87
C ASN A 19 22.88 2.88 -7.41
N SER A 20 23.46 1.72 -7.13
CA SER A 20 24.02 1.34 -5.82
C SER A 20 25.17 2.25 -5.31
N ASN A 21 25.69 3.14 -6.15
CA ASN A 21 26.84 4.01 -5.81
C ASN A 21 26.44 5.35 -5.15
N HIS A 22 25.16 5.68 -5.08
CA HIS A 22 24.72 6.90 -4.39
C HIS A 22 24.39 6.60 -2.93
N LYS A 23 25.10 7.28 -2.01
CA LYS A 23 24.92 7.22 -0.55
C LYS A 23 23.52 7.66 -0.06
N ILE A 24 22.63 8.04 -0.96
CA ILE A 24 21.26 8.48 -0.67
C ILE A 24 20.31 7.50 -1.37
N GLN A 25 19.97 6.44 -0.68
CA GLN A 25 18.83 5.61 -1.05
C GLN A 25 17.54 6.39 -0.74
N ASN A 26 17.05 7.13 -1.73
CA ASN A 26 15.70 7.68 -1.66
C ASN A 26 14.73 6.65 -2.21
N ASP A 27 13.96 6.09 -1.33
CA ASP A 27 12.92 5.10 -1.63
C ASP A 27 11.66 5.86 -2.07
N TYR A 28 11.69 6.37 -3.30
CA TYR A 28 10.56 7.12 -3.85
C TYR A 28 9.40 6.21 -4.24
N SER A 29 8.18 6.67 -4.04
CA SER A 29 7.01 6.14 -4.74
C SER A 29 7.10 6.40 -6.24
N GLY A 30 6.34 5.69 -7.07
CA GLY A 30 6.27 5.98 -8.50
C GLY A 30 5.88 7.43 -8.82
N SER A 31 4.97 8.02 -8.05
CA SER A 31 4.61 9.44 -8.16
C SER A 31 5.74 10.37 -7.72
N GLY A 32 6.55 9.95 -6.73
CA GLY A 32 7.75 10.68 -6.30
C GLY A 32 8.81 10.72 -7.40
N VAL A 33 9.04 9.60 -8.10
CA VAL A 33 9.96 9.56 -9.26
C VAL A 33 9.45 10.46 -10.39
N ALA A 34 8.15 10.40 -10.71
CA ALA A 34 7.54 11.27 -11.73
C ALA A 34 7.66 12.75 -11.35
N TYR A 35 7.48 13.07 -10.07
CA TYR A 35 7.67 14.44 -9.55
C TYR A 35 9.11 14.92 -9.73
N LYS A 36 10.11 14.10 -9.39
CA LYS A 36 11.53 14.47 -9.57
C LYS A 36 11.88 14.72 -11.04
N LEU A 37 11.33 13.92 -11.95
CA LEU A 37 11.48 14.16 -13.38
C LEU A 37 10.83 15.49 -13.81
N ALA A 38 9.62 15.77 -13.32
CA ALA A 38 8.94 17.02 -13.59
C ALA A 38 9.73 18.22 -13.05
N GLU A 39 10.22 18.15 -11.80
CA GLU A 39 11.03 19.19 -11.15
C GLU A 39 12.24 19.55 -11.99
N GLU A 40 13.01 18.57 -12.46
CA GLU A 40 14.17 18.81 -13.32
C GLU A 40 13.79 19.32 -14.72
N PHE A 41 12.67 18.87 -15.28
CA PHE A 41 12.16 19.40 -16.56
C PHE A 41 11.77 20.88 -16.47
N TYR A 42 11.00 21.26 -15.44
CA TYR A 42 10.59 22.66 -15.23
C TYR A 42 11.79 23.56 -14.97
N LYS A 43 12.75 23.09 -14.19
CA LYS A 43 14.03 23.77 -13.94
C LYS A 43 14.84 23.94 -15.23
N TYR A 44 14.96 22.89 -16.04
CA TYR A 44 15.65 22.97 -17.35
C TYR A 44 14.99 23.98 -18.29
N LYS A 45 13.65 24.08 -18.28
CA LYS A 45 12.90 25.04 -19.08
C LYS A 45 12.91 26.46 -18.47
N ASN A 46 13.43 26.64 -17.27
CA ASN A 46 13.41 27.90 -16.51
C ASN A 46 11.99 28.48 -16.36
N ILE A 47 11.03 27.62 -16.07
CA ILE A 47 9.62 27.96 -15.79
C ILE A 47 9.21 27.41 -14.42
N GLU A 48 8.27 28.09 -13.78
CA GLU A 48 7.75 27.68 -12.47
C GLU A 48 6.90 26.42 -12.59
N MET A 49 7.17 25.43 -11.70
CA MET A 49 6.40 24.22 -11.66
C MET A 49 5.11 24.44 -10.85
N PRO A 50 3.94 24.07 -11.40
CA PRO A 50 2.68 24.24 -10.68
C PRO A 50 2.61 23.39 -9.39
N ASP A 51 2.02 23.97 -8.32
CA ASP A 51 1.90 23.34 -6.99
C ASP A 51 1.17 21.99 -6.99
N TYR A 52 0.31 21.73 -7.97
CA TYR A 52 -0.42 20.47 -8.04
C TYR A 52 0.51 19.25 -8.25
N PHE A 53 1.70 19.42 -8.85
CA PHE A 53 2.68 18.32 -8.95
C PHE A 53 3.12 17.87 -7.56
N THR A 54 3.42 18.81 -6.66
CA THR A 54 3.78 18.51 -5.27
C THR A 54 2.61 17.86 -4.51
N SER A 55 1.39 18.33 -4.76
CA SER A 55 0.16 17.74 -4.21
C SER A 55 0.00 16.28 -4.61
N LEU A 56 0.14 15.97 -5.90
CA LEU A 56 0.00 14.60 -6.42
C LEU A 56 1.15 13.70 -5.97
N ALA A 57 2.37 14.23 -5.89
CA ALA A 57 3.54 13.50 -5.37
C ALA A 57 3.34 13.11 -3.90
N ALA A 58 2.87 14.05 -3.06
CA ALA A 58 2.58 13.77 -1.66
C ALA A 58 1.45 12.73 -1.51
N LEU A 59 0.37 12.89 -2.30
CA LEU A 59 -0.74 11.94 -2.30
C LEU A 59 -0.27 10.52 -2.61
N GLY A 60 0.53 10.34 -3.66
CA GLY A 60 1.05 9.02 -4.02
C GLY A 60 2.09 8.50 -3.04
N THR A 61 2.98 9.35 -2.51
CA THR A 61 3.98 8.97 -1.50
C THR A 61 3.33 8.43 -0.23
N ILE A 62 2.27 9.11 0.25
CA ILE A 62 1.50 8.66 1.42
C ILE A 62 0.73 7.37 1.10
N SER A 63 0.09 7.29 -0.08
CA SER A 63 -0.75 6.15 -0.48
C SER A 63 0.05 4.87 -0.67
N ASP A 64 1.30 4.98 -1.10
CA ASP A 64 2.24 3.87 -1.32
C ASP A 64 3.01 3.47 -0.05
N GLN A 65 2.82 4.22 1.03
CA GLN A 65 3.43 3.97 2.34
C GLN A 65 4.96 3.88 2.30
N VAL A 66 5.61 4.69 1.48
CA VAL A 66 7.07 4.77 1.47
C VAL A 66 7.58 5.57 2.67
N SER A 67 8.86 5.38 3.01
CA SER A 67 9.51 6.00 4.16
C SER A 67 9.40 7.54 4.13
N LEU A 68 8.90 8.15 5.21
CA LEU A 68 8.80 9.60 5.37
C LEU A 68 10.09 10.19 5.97
N LYS A 69 11.23 9.90 5.36
CA LYS A 69 12.54 10.47 5.68
C LYS A 69 13.06 11.31 4.51
N SER A 70 14.03 12.15 4.79
CA SER A 70 14.75 12.95 3.78
C SER A 70 13.81 13.67 2.81
N GLU A 71 13.96 13.49 1.51
CA GLU A 71 13.17 14.17 0.49
C GLU A 71 11.69 13.77 0.50
N ASN A 72 11.34 12.52 0.79
CA ASN A 72 9.94 12.11 0.90
C ASN A 72 9.20 12.90 1.99
N ARG A 73 9.88 13.14 3.14
CA ARG A 73 9.31 13.97 4.20
C ARG A 73 9.06 15.40 3.72
N LYS A 74 10.00 15.99 2.96
CA LYS A 74 9.86 17.32 2.38
C LYS A 74 8.69 17.36 1.40
N ILE A 75 8.65 16.43 0.44
CA ILE A 75 7.56 16.30 -0.54
C ILE A 75 6.20 16.22 0.16
N VAL A 76 6.08 15.37 1.18
CA VAL A 76 4.83 15.20 1.91
C VAL A 76 4.46 16.45 2.71
N SER A 77 5.42 17.07 3.42
CA SER A 77 5.17 18.29 4.20
C SER A 77 4.69 19.45 3.32
N GLU A 78 5.36 19.69 2.20
CA GLU A 78 4.98 20.74 1.24
C GLU A 78 3.68 20.39 0.52
N GLY A 79 3.54 19.13 0.10
CA GLY A 79 2.37 18.65 -0.62
C GLY A 79 1.09 18.65 0.21
N LEU A 80 1.14 18.37 1.52
CA LEU A 80 -0.04 18.50 2.40
C LEU A 80 -0.53 19.95 2.49
N LYS A 81 0.39 20.92 2.49
CA LYS A 81 0.04 22.35 2.46
C LYS A 81 -0.62 22.72 1.13
N ALA A 82 -0.07 22.20 0.02
CA ALA A 82 -0.61 22.42 -1.32
C ALA A 82 -1.98 21.74 -1.50
N LEU A 83 -2.16 20.49 -1.00
CA LEU A 83 -3.43 19.78 -0.98
C LEU A 83 -4.53 20.56 -0.22
N GLY A 84 -4.16 21.21 0.89
CA GLY A 84 -5.09 22.04 1.65
C GLY A 84 -5.61 23.26 0.89
N LYS A 85 -4.93 23.69 -0.16
CA LYS A 85 -5.25 24.86 -1.00
C LYS A 85 -5.56 24.49 -2.45
N THR A 86 -5.73 23.19 -2.74
CA THR A 86 -5.87 22.70 -4.11
C THR A 86 -7.08 23.30 -4.83
N ASN A 87 -6.86 23.70 -6.07
CA ASN A 87 -7.91 24.15 -7.00
C ASN A 87 -8.30 23.06 -8.00
N LEU A 88 -7.68 21.88 -7.94
CA LEU A 88 -8.03 20.75 -8.81
C LEU A 88 -9.43 20.23 -8.44
N PRO A 89 -10.41 20.30 -9.36
CA PRO A 89 -11.79 19.91 -9.08
C PRO A 89 -11.89 18.48 -8.54
N GLY A 90 -11.15 17.56 -9.14
CA GLY A 90 -11.17 16.15 -8.74
C GLY A 90 -10.67 15.92 -7.31
N LEU A 91 -9.61 16.59 -6.87
CA LEU A 91 -9.11 16.47 -5.49
C LEU A 91 -10.09 17.11 -4.49
N ARG A 92 -10.69 18.24 -4.83
CA ARG A 92 -11.70 18.89 -3.98
C ARG A 92 -12.89 17.97 -3.74
N GLU A 93 -13.48 17.43 -4.80
CA GLU A 93 -14.62 16.52 -4.71
C GLU A 93 -14.26 15.21 -4.00
N LEU A 94 -13.05 14.67 -4.24
CA LEU A 94 -12.56 13.51 -3.52
C LEU A 94 -12.46 13.76 -2.00
N PHE A 95 -11.99 14.94 -1.60
CA PHE A 95 -11.93 15.29 -0.18
C PHE A 95 -13.33 15.47 0.43
N ILE A 96 -14.29 16.03 -0.32
CA ILE A 96 -15.69 16.16 0.13
C ILE A 96 -16.26 14.76 0.43
N VAL A 97 -16.20 13.82 -0.50
CA VAL A 97 -16.72 12.46 -0.29
C VAL A 97 -15.91 11.68 0.76
N SER A 98 -14.63 12.00 0.96
CA SER A 98 -13.77 11.35 1.95
C SER A 98 -14.03 11.81 3.39
N ARG A 99 -14.46 13.04 3.60
CA ARG A 99 -14.75 13.62 4.92
C ARG A 99 -16.05 13.11 5.55
N GLN A 100 -16.90 12.41 4.81
CA GLN A 100 -18.14 11.82 5.34
C GLN A 100 -18.98 12.80 6.17
N ASN A 101 -19.19 14.01 5.67
CA ASN A 101 -19.92 15.13 6.30
C ASN A 101 -19.21 15.83 7.50
N ASN A 102 -17.95 15.49 7.80
CA ASN A 102 -17.16 16.23 8.78
C ASN A 102 -16.19 17.19 8.09
N SER A 103 -16.62 18.42 7.87
CA SER A 103 -15.81 19.47 7.18
C SER A 103 -14.57 19.92 7.96
N SER A 104 -14.48 19.62 9.26
CA SER A 104 -13.38 20.05 10.12
C SER A 104 -12.16 19.10 10.09
N VAL A 105 -12.22 17.99 9.35
CA VAL A 105 -11.10 17.05 9.26
C VAL A 105 -9.89 17.72 8.61
N LYS A 106 -8.77 17.77 9.33
CA LYS A 106 -7.48 18.27 8.85
C LYS A 106 -6.97 17.36 7.74
N ILE A 107 -6.45 17.93 6.66
CA ILE A 107 -5.73 17.19 5.64
C ILE A 107 -4.33 16.89 6.15
N ASN A 108 -4.11 15.67 6.63
CA ASN A 108 -2.85 15.15 7.12
C ASN A 108 -2.59 13.75 6.51
N THR A 109 -1.49 13.12 6.88
CA THR A 109 -1.14 11.77 6.37
C THR A 109 -2.17 10.72 6.74
N GLU A 110 -2.75 10.80 7.93
CA GLU A 110 -3.80 9.89 8.38
C GLU A 110 -5.04 9.99 7.49
N PHE A 111 -5.54 11.22 7.27
CA PHE A 111 -6.67 11.44 6.38
C PHE A 111 -6.43 10.91 4.96
N ILE A 112 -5.25 11.17 4.42
CA ILE A 112 -4.89 10.65 3.10
C ILE A 112 -4.83 9.12 3.10
N SER A 113 -4.15 8.50 4.07
CA SER A 113 -3.94 7.06 4.13
C SER A 113 -5.22 6.26 4.33
N PHE A 114 -6.11 6.73 5.22
CA PHE A 114 -7.29 5.94 5.63
C PHE A 114 -8.58 6.33 4.92
N TYR A 115 -8.66 7.55 4.37
CA TYR A 115 -9.90 8.02 3.75
C TYR A 115 -9.76 8.31 2.25
N VAL A 116 -8.66 8.90 1.79
CA VAL A 116 -8.48 9.29 0.40
C VAL A 116 -7.90 8.13 -0.44
N ALA A 117 -6.75 7.60 -0.03
CA ALA A 117 -6.05 6.55 -0.78
C ALA A 117 -6.90 5.29 -0.99
N PRO A 118 -7.67 4.78 -0.01
CA PRO A 118 -8.53 3.63 -0.24
C PRO A 118 -9.61 3.85 -1.30
N ARG A 119 -10.10 5.10 -1.46
CA ARG A 119 -11.05 5.47 -2.51
C ARG A 119 -10.38 5.46 -3.87
N LEU A 120 -9.25 6.12 -4.03
CA LEU A 120 -8.49 6.10 -5.29
C LEU A 120 -8.07 4.70 -5.72
N ASN A 121 -7.78 3.82 -4.77
CA ASN A 121 -7.37 2.45 -5.05
C ASN A 121 -8.56 1.51 -5.34
N ALA A 122 -9.78 1.87 -4.94
CA ALA A 122 -10.94 0.98 -5.04
C ALA A 122 -11.30 0.59 -6.49
N PRO A 123 -11.34 1.51 -7.47
CA PRO A 123 -11.63 1.16 -8.86
C PRO A 123 -10.68 0.10 -9.42
N GLY A 124 -9.36 0.29 -9.24
CA GLY A 124 -8.36 -0.67 -9.70
C GLY A 124 -8.45 -2.04 -9.01
N ARG A 125 -8.85 -2.09 -7.73
CA ARG A 125 -9.11 -3.36 -7.03
C ARG A 125 -10.36 -4.08 -7.53
N LEU A 126 -11.29 -3.36 -8.12
CA LEU A 126 -12.50 -3.91 -8.75
C LEU A 126 -12.34 -4.19 -10.25
N GLY A 127 -11.18 -3.87 -10.83
CA GLY A 127 -10.79 -4.26 -12.18
C GLY A 127 -10.63 -3.12 -13.19
N ASP A 128 -10.93 -1.86 -12.81
CA ASP A 128 -10.80 -0.71 -13.70
C ASP A 128 -10.30 0.52 -12.93
N SER A 129 -9.07 0.96 -13.18
CA SER A 129 -8.45 2.11 -12.53
C SER A 129 -8.73 3.45 -13.23
N GLU A 130 -9.32 3.42 -14.40
CA GLU A 130 -9.57 4.62 -15.24
C GLU A 130 -10.33 5.72 -14.50
N PRO A 131 -11.40 5.45 -13.72
CA PRO A 131 -12.10 6.49 -13.00
C PRO A 131 -11.24 7.31 -12.06
N SER A 132 -10.23 6.69 -11.44
CA SER A 132 -9.31 7.39 -10.54
C SER A 132 -8.35 8.30 -11.29
N LEU A 133 -7.86 7.88 -12.45
CA LEU A 133 -7.04 8.70 -13.32
C LEU A 133 -7.84 9.91 -13.82
N GLN A 134 -9.03 9.67 -14.36
CA GLN A 134 -9.90 10.73 -14.89
C GLN A 134 -10.26 11.76 -13.82
N LEU A 135 -10.53 11.30 -12.57
CA LEU A 135 -10.78 12.22 -11.45
C LEU A 135 -9.59 13.15 -11.19
N LEU A 136 -8.37 12.65 -11.28
CA LEU A 136 -7.17 13.45 -10.95
C LEU A 136 -6.78 14.44 -12.07
N ILE A 137 -7.22 14.20 -13.32
CA ILE A 137 -6.85 15.03 -14.48
C ILE A 137 -7.96 15.92 -15.00
N THR A 138 -9.22 15.69 -14.62
CA THR A 138 -10.34 16.50 -15.08
C THR A 138 -10.28 17.94 -14.56
N ASN A 139 -10.67 18.89 -15.43
CA ASN A 139 -10.83 20.29 -15.08
C ASN A 139 -12.34 20.68 -14.99
N ASP A 140 -13.26 19.76 -15.28
CA ASP A 140 -14.69 19.98 -15.20
C ASP A 140 -15.23 19.62 -13.81
N GLU A 141 -15.88 20.58 -13.15
CA GLU A 141 -16.40 20.39 -11.78
C GLU A 141 -17.56 19.39 -11.73
N THR A 142 -18.39 19.32 -12.79
CA THR A 142 -19.51 18.40 -12.85
C THR A 142 -19.01 16.97 -13.03
N GLU A 143 -18.05 16.77 -13.93
CA GLU A 143 -17.39 15.48 -14.14
C GLU A 143 -16.65 15.04 -12.87
N ALA A 144 -15.88 15.93 -12.23
CA ALA A 144 -15.19 15.65 -10.97
C ALA A 144 -16.13 15.12 -9.89
N LYS A 145 -17.29 15.77 -9.72
CA LYS A 145 -18.32 15.35 -8.76
C LYS A 145 -18.89 13.98 -9.08
N LEU A 146 -19.18 13.70 -10.35
CA LEU A 146 -19.70 12.39 -10.80
C LEU A 146 -18.65 11.29 -10.54
N LEU A 147 -17.39 11.52 -10.91
CA LEU A 147 -16.29 10.58 -10.71
C LEU A 147 -16.01 10.33 -9.23
N ALA A 148 -15.96 11.38 -8.39
CA ALA A 148 -15.76 11.22 -6.95
C ALA A 148 -16.86 10.37 -6.29
N ASN A 149 -18.12 10.59 -6.65
CA ASN A 149 -19.24 9.79 -6.17
C ASN A 149 -19.14 8.33 -6.64
N ARG A 150 -18.79 8.09 -7.92
CA ARG A 150 -18.57 6.75 -8.47
C ARG A 150 -17.47 6.01 -7.70
N ILE A 151 -16.34 6.65 -7.47
CA ILE A 151 -15.20 6.09 -6.73
C ILE A 151 -15.58 5.81 -5.28
N ASN A 152 -16.32 6.72 -4.63
CA ASN A 152 -16.81 6.48 -3.28
C ASN A 152 -17.73 5.26 -3.22
N PHE A 153 -18.66 5.11 -4.16
CA PHE A 153 -19.52 3.92 -4.26
C PHE A 153 -18.69 2.64 -4.47
N GLN A 154 -17.70 2.67 -5.36
CA GLN A 154 -16.80 1.54 -5.58
C GLN A 154 -15.98 1.19 -4.32
N ASN A 155 -15.59 2.19 -3.53
CA ASN A 155 -14.92 1.94 -2.26
C ASN A 155 -15.84 1.25 -1.24
N GLU A 156 -17.11 1.63 -1.16
CA GLU A 156 -18.08 0.92 -0.30
C GLU A 156 -18.33 -0.52 -0.80
N GLN A 157 -18.40 -0.74 -2.11
CA GLN A 157 -18.45 -2.11 -2.67
C GLN A 157 -17.22 -2.92 -2.29
N ARG A 158 -16.00 -2.33 -2.41
CA ARG A 158 -14.75 -2.99 -2.00
C ARG A 158 -14.77 -3.36 -0.52
N LYS A 159 -15.22 -2.46 0.37
CA LYS A 159 -15.37 -2.74 1.81
C LYS A 159 -16.31 -3.92 2.05
N ASN A 160 -17.44 -3.95 1.37
CA ASN A 160 -18.42 -5.04 1.47
C ASN A 160 -17.82 -6.38 1.02
N TYR A 161 -17.11 -6.38 -0.14
CA TYR A 161 -16.38 -7.58 -0.57
C TYR A 161 -15.34 -8.02 0.46
N SER A 162 -14.58 -7.08 1.02
CA SER A 162 -13.56 -7.41 2.03
C SER A 162 -14.16 -7.98 3.31
N SER A 163 -15.31 -7.47 3.77
CA SER A 163 -16.02 -8.02 4.93
C SER A 163 -16.49 -9.44 4.66
N LYS A 164 -17.22 -9.66 3.56
CA LYS A 164 -17.71 -11.00 3.20
C LYS A 164 -16.58 -12.01 2.97
N ALA A 165 -15.48 -11.58 2.35
CA ALA A 165 -14.31 -12.42 2.15
C ALA A 165 -13.65 -12.80 3.47
N TRP A 166 -13.61 -11.88 4.43
CA TRP A 166 -13.11 -12.13 5.78
C TRP A 166 -13.98 -13.15 6.52
N ASP A 167 -15.29 -12.98 6.50
CA ASP A 167 -16.24 -13.89 7.16
C ASP A 167 -16.14 -15.32 6.63
N LEU A 168 -15.85 -15.47 5.32
CA LEU A 168 -15.57 -16.76 4.71
C LEU A 168 -14.18 -17.31 5.06
N ALA A 169 -13.18 -16.45 5.22
CA ALA A 169 -11.81 -16.86 5.54
C ALA A 169 -11.68 -17.41 6.95
N ILE A 170 -12.36 -16.83 7.96
CA ILE A 170 -12.26 -17.22 9.36
C ILE A 170 -12.41 -18.73 9.60
N PRO A 171 -13.49 -19.40 9.20
CA PRO A 171 -13.64 -20.84 9.44
C PRO A 171 -12.60 -21.71 8.70
N ILE A 172 -12.03 -21.21 7.58
CA ILE A 172 -10.98 -21.89 6.83
C ILE A 172 -9.67 -21.83 7.59
N ILE A 173 -9.27 -20.64 8.06
CA ILE A 173 -8.03 -20.46 8.81
C ILE A 173 -8.06 -21.16 10.17
N GLU A 174 -9.21 -21.21 10.84
CA GLU A 174 -9.35 -21.97 12.09
C GLU A 174 -9.10 -23.47 11.90
N LYS A 175 -9.54 -24.05 10.77
CA LYS A 175 -9.23 -25.44 10.44
C LYS A 175 -7.74 -25.67 10.15
N GLN A 176 -7.04 -24.64 9.70
CA GLN A 176 -5.61 -24.67 9.34
C GLN A 176 -4.72 -24.12 10.47
N LYS A 177 -5.23 -23.94 11.69
CA LYS A 177 -4.49 -23.27 12.78
C LYS A 177 -3.15 -23.93 13.14
N HIS A 178 -2.95 -25.20 12.80
CA HIS A 178 -1.70 -25.95 13.03
C HIS A 178 -0.74 -25.87 11.83
N ASP A 179 -1.19 -25.40 10.67
CA ASP A 179 -0.36 -25.25 9.49
C ASP A 179 0.61 -24.07 9.63
N LEU A 180 1.79 -24.20 9.04
CA LEU A 180 2.78 -23.10 9.00
C LEU A 180 2.38 -22.00 8.03
N ILE A 181 1.66 -22.35 6.96
CA ILE A 181 1.16 -21.44 5.94
C ILE A 181 -0.32 -21.70 5.75
N LEU A 182 -1.08 -20.62 5.67
CA LEU A 182 -2.53 -20.67 5.49
C LEU A 182 -2.90 -20.46 4.02
N ALA A 183 -3.75 -21.33 3.47
CA ALA A 183 -4.22 -21.22 2.10
C ALA A 183 -5.74 -21.08 2.06
N VAL A 184 -6.25 -19.98 1.46
CA VAL A 184 -7.67 -19.63 1.48
C VAL A 184 -8.18 -19.38 0.07
N ASP A 185 -9.20 -20.14 -0.34
CA ASP A 185 -9.91 -19.96 -1.60
C ASP A 185 -10.94 -18.82 -1.50
N LEU A 186 -10.78 -17.81 -2.34
CA LEU A 186 -11.71 -16.71 -2.51
C LEU A 186 -12.11 -16.53 -3.99
N SER A 187 -12.38 -17.62 -4.69
CA SER A 187 -12.70 -17.64 -6.13
C SER A 187 -13.89 -16.76 -6.51
N ASN A 188 -14.85 -16.56 -5.61
CA ASN A 188 -16.04 -15.75 -5.83
C ASN A 188 -15.81 -14.24 -5.65
N PHE A 189 -14.57 -13.80 -5.38
CA PHE A 189 -14.26 -12.40 -5.13
C PHE A 189 -13.37 -11.80 -6.24
N PRO A 190 -13.39 -10.46 -6.39
CA PRO A 190 -12.47 -9.76 -7.29
C PRO A 190 -11.00 -10.03 -6.92
N LEU A 191 -10.15 -10.18 -7.93
CA LEU A 191 -8.72 -10.47 -7.74
C LEU A 191 -8.02 -9.45 -6.85
N GLY A 192 -8.35 -8.17 -6.97
CA GLY A 192 -7.74 -7.07 -6.19
C GLY A 192 -8.09 -7.08 -4.69
N ILE A 193 -8.99 -7.98 -4.24
CA ILE A 193 -9.31 -8.16 -2.81
C ILE A 193 -8.37 -9.18 -2.14
N LEU A 194 -7.78 -10.10 -2.90
CA LEU A 194 -7.00 -11.21 -2.35
C LEU A 194 -5.81 -10.71 -1.50
N GLY A 195 -5.05 -9.73 -2.00
CA GLY A 195 -3.88 -9.19 -1.30
C GLY A 195 -4.22 -8.57 0.06
N PRO A 196 -5.19 -7.64 0.15
CA PRO A 196 -5.69 -7.12 1.42
C PRO A 196 -6.15 -8.18 2.41
N ILE A 197 -6.87 -9.21 1.96
CA ILE A 197 -7.30 -10.30 2.82
C ILE A 197 -6.11 -11.15 3.29
N ALA A 198 -5.15 -11.45 2.40
CA ALA A 198 -3.92 -12.14 2.79
C ALA A 198 -3.16 -11.36 3.89
N GLY A 199 -3.07 -10.03 3.76
CA GLY A 199 -2.49 -9.16 4.78
C GLY A 199 -3.23 -9.26 6.11
N LYS A 200 -4.55 -9.15 6.08
CA LYS A 200 -5.39 -9.25 7.29
C LYS A 200 -5.28 -10.62 7.98
N ILE A 201 -5.21 -11.71 7.20
CA ILE A 201 -4.98 -13.07 7.74
C ILE A 201 -3.61 -13.13 8.41
N CYS A 202 -2.56 -12.61 7.74
CA CYS A 202 -1.22 -12.60 8.29
C CYS A 202 -1.13 -11.80 9.61
N GLU A 203 -1.77 -10.64 9.68
CA GLU A 203 -1.87 -9.82 10.90
C GLU A 203 -2.60 -10.55 12.04
N TYR A 204 -3.72 -11.18 11.72
CA TYR A 204 -4.56 -11.89 12.70
C TYR A 204 -3.88 -13.15 13.25
N THR A 205 -3.16 -13.90 12.39
CA THR A 205 -2.61 -15.22 12.75
C THR A 205 -1.11 -15.21 13.02
N SER A 206 -0.41 -14.11 12.66
CA SER A 206 1.06 -14.02 12.62
C SER A 206 1.73 -15.05 11.71
N LYS A 207 0.99 -15.64 10.77
CA LYS A 207 1.45 -16.68 9.83
C LYS A 207 1.41 -16.18 8.39
N PRO A 208 2.28 -16.69 7.51
CA PRO A 208 2.15 -16.47 6.08
C PRO A 208 0.79 -16.94 5.55
N ALA A 209 0.21 -16.15 4.66
CA ALA A 209 -1.09 -16.42 4.06
C ALA A 209 -1.03 -16.37 2.53
N ILE A 210 -1.62 -17.37 1.91
CA ILE A 210 -1.86 -17.48 0.46
C ILE A 210 -3.36 -17.39 0.25
N VAL A 211 -3.82 -16.30 -0.36
CA VAL A 211 -5.22 -16.16 -0.75
C VAL A 211 -5.29 -16.26 -2.26
N TYR A 212 -6.12 -17.16 -2.74
CA TYR A 212 -6.14 -17.49 -4.16
C TYR A 212 -7.55 -17.51 -4.76
N LYS A 213 -7.58 -17.44 -6.07
CA LYS A 213 -8.78 -17.53 -6.91
C LYS A 213 -8.54 -18.52 -8.05
N ILE A 214 -9.49 -19.41 -8.24
CA ILE A 214 -9.54 -20.32 -9.40
C ILE A 214 -10.16 -19.53 -10.56
N ASP A 215 -9.45 -19.46 -11.67
CA ASP A 215 -9.86 -18.83 -12.91
C ASP A 215 -9.65 -19.84 -14.07
N SER A 216 -10.70 -20.56 -14.41
CA SER A 216 -10.66 -21.66 -15.39
C SER A 216 -9.64 -22.74 -14.99
N ASN A 217 -8.57 -22.90 -15.76
CA ASN A 217 -7.49 -23.89 -15.50
C ASN A 217 -6.30 -23.27 -14.75
N LEU A 218 -6.39 -22.04 -14.30
CA LEU A 218 -5.35 -21.34 -13.60
C LEU A 218 -5.78 -20.95 -12.18
N ILE A 219 -4.82 -20.90 -11.28
CA ILE A 219 -4.98 -20.32 -9.95
C ILE A 219 -4.10 -19.08 -9.87
N LYS A 220 -4.73 -17.95 -9.54
CA LYS A 220 -4.06 -16.68 -9.27
C LYS A 220 -4.04 -16.44 -7.77
N ALA A 221 -2.86 -16.25 -7.20
CA ALA A 221 -2.68 -16.09 -5.77
C ALA A 221 -2.01 -14.77 -5.40
N SER A 222 -2.37 -14.28 -4.23
CA SER A 222 -1.69 -13.19 -3.55
C SER A 222 -1.27 -13.66 -2.17
N CYS A 223 -0.01 -13.44 -1.84
CA CYS A 223 0.63 -13.97 -0.65
C CYS A 223 1.15 -12.82 0.22
N ARG A 224 1.05 -12.97 1.54
CA ARG A 224 1.58 -12.03 2.52
C ARG A 224 2.26 -12.77 3.65
N SER A 225 3.30 -12.16 4.21
CA SER A 225 3.98 -12.65 5.42
C SER A 225 4.39 -11.49 6.32
N ASN A 226 4.76 -11.81 7.54
CA ASN A 226 5.38 -10.87 8.47
C ASN A 226 6.93 -10.88 8.32
N GLU A 227 7.62 -10.16 9.18
CA GLU A 227 9.08 -9.99 9.13
C GLU A 227 9.85 -11.29 9.32
N ASN A 228 9.24 -12.25 10.02
CA ASN A 228 9.89 -13.52 10.39
C ASN A 228 9.97 -14.52 9.24
N TYR A 229 9.30 -14.25 8.10
CA TYR A 229 9.27 -15.16 6.97
C TYR A 229 9.75 -14.49 5.69
N ASP A 230 10.69 -15.11 5.00
CA ASP A 230 11.04 -14.74 3.64
C ASP A 230 10.17 -15.52 2.64
N LEU A 231 8.99 -14.96 2.40
CA LEU A 231 8.00 -15.56 1.51
C LEU A 231 8.50 -15.67 0.07
N PHE A 232 9.25 -14.68 -0.41
CA PHE A 232 9.77 -14.68 -1.77
C PHE A 232 10.77 -15.81 -1.99
N SER A 233 11.75 -15.97 -1.10
CA SER A 233 12.73 -17.04 -1.18
C SER A 233 12.06 -18.41 -1.13
N GLY A 234 11.09 -18.62 -0.23
CA GLY A 234 10.37 -19.89 -0.14
C GLY A 234 9.55 -20.22 -1.38
N LEU A 235 8.93 -19.24 -2.02
CA LEU A 235 8.18 -19.43 -3.26
C LEU A 235 9.09 -19.58 -4.48
N SER A 236 10.27 -18.93 -4.47
CA SER A 236 11.22 -18.99 -5.60
C SER A 236 11.73 -20.41 -5.89
N GLU A 237 11.77 -21.30 -4.87
CA GLU A 237 12.12 -22.71 -5.05
C GLU A 237 11.15 -23.43 -6.01
N PHE A 238 9.94 -22.91 -6.13
CA PHE A 238 8.87 -23.42 -7.00
C PHE A 238 8.70 -22.63 -8.29
N SER A 239 9.58 -21.68 -8.59
CA SER A 239 9.43 -20.75 -9.72
C SER A 239 9.18 -21.44 -11.07
N LYS A 240 9.72 -22.64 -11.28
CA LYS A 240 9.59 -23.42 -12.53
C LYS A 240 8.17 -23.91 -12.82
N ILE A 241 7.31 -24.02 -11.82
CA ILE A 241 5.91 -24.46 -12.00
C ILE A 241 4.93 -23.29 -12.10
N PHE A 242 5.40 -22.05 -11.91
CA PHE A 242 4.58 -20.87 -12.03
C PHE A 242 4.57 -20.32 -13.46
N GLU A 243 3.38 -20.02 -13.98
CA GLU A 243 3.21 -19.29 -15.25
C GLU A 243 3.61 -17.82 -15.11
N ARG A 244 3.40 -17.24 -13.91
CA ARG A 244 3.84 -15.91 -13.51
C ARG A 244 4.20 -15.93 -12.03
N PHE A 245 5.25 -15.25 -11.68
CA PHE A 245 5.71 -15.13 -10.30
C PHE A 245 6.39 -13.78 -10.11
N GLY A 246 6.20 -13.17 -8.94
CA GLY A 246 6.88 -11.94 -8.58
C GLY A 246 6.53 -11.49 -7.17
N GLY A 247 7.38 -10.65 -6.60
CA GLY A 247 7.15 -10.14 -5.25
C GLY A 247 8.43 -9.77 -4.52
N HIS A 248 8.32 -9.70 -3.21
CA HIS A 248 9.36 -9.36 -2.24
C HIS A 248 9.20 -10.21 -0.99
N LYS A 249 10.14 -10.06 -0.06
CA LYS A 249 10.18 -10.79 1.20
C LYS A 249 8.82 -10.94 1.90
N ARG A 250 8.00 -9.87 1.95
CA ARG A 250 6.73 -9.84 2.68
C ARG A 250 5.47 -9.97 1.83
N ALA A 251 5.60 -9.83 0.52
CA ALA A 251 4.47 -9.85 -0.40
C ALA A 251 4.87 -10.46 -1.73
N ALA A 252 4.13 -11.45 -2.18
CA ALA A 252 4.34 -12.10 -3.46
C ALA A 252 3.01 -12.42 -4.14
N GLY A 253 3.06 -12.73 -5.42
CA GLY A 253 1.95 -13.23 -6.20
C GLY A 253 2.43 -14.24 -7.22
N PHE A 254 1.59 -15.22 -7.51
CA PHE A 254 1.87 -16.19 -8.54
C PHE A 254 0.62 -16.60 -9.31
N THR A 255 0.85 -17.17 -10.49
CA THR A 255 -0.15 -17.88 -11.28
C THR A 255 0.36 -19.28 -11.55
N ILE A 256 -0.45 -20.29 -11.28
CA ILE A 256 -0.10 -21.71 -11.42
C ILE A 256 -1.26 -22.45 -12.09
N LYS A 257 -0.95 -23.55 -12.81
CA LYS A 257 -1.98 -24.47 -13.31
C LYS A 257 -2.70 -25.14 -12.15
N LYS A 258 -4.02 -25.25 -12.25
CA LYS A 258 -4.87 -25.82 -11.20
C LYS A 258 -4.44 -27.25 -10.82
N GLU A 259 -4.05 -28.06 -11.80
CA GLU A 259 -3.61 -29.43 -11.60
C GLU A 259 -2.35 -29.60 -10.73
N LEU A 260 -1.50 -28.54 -10.66
CA LEU A 260 -0.26 -28.55 -9.88
C LEU A 260 -0.42 -27.96 -8.47
N PHE A 261 -1.57 -27.33 -8.19
CA PHE A 261 -1.72 -26.49 -7.01
C PHE A 261 -1.72 -27.29 -5.70
N ASP A 262 -2.43 -28.39 -5.63
CA ASP A 262 -2.57 -29.17 -4.39
C ASP A 262 -1.23 -29.81 -3.98
N ASP A 263 -0.48 -30.34 -4.95
CA ASP A 263 0.87 -30.86 -4.71
C ASP A 263 1.82 -29.77 -4.28
N PHE A 264 1.75 -28.59 -4.92
CA PHE A 264 2.54 -27.42 -4.56
C PHE A 264 2.25 -26.98 -3.10
N ILE A 265 0.99 -26.82 -2.71
CA ILE A 265 0.62 -26.41 -1.34
C ILE A 265 1.08 -27.46 -0.32
N SER A 266 0.96 -28.75 -0.63
CA SER A 266 1.44 -29.82 0.24
C SER A 266 2.96 -29.75 0.46
N GLN A 267 3.74 -29.56 -0.60
CA GLN A 267 5.19 -29.40 -0.52
C GLN A 267 5.58 -28.12 0.24
N LEU A 268 4.89 -27.01 -0.04
CA LEU A 268 5.16 -25.74 0.60
C LEU A 268 4.92 -25.78 2.12
N LYS A 269 3.86 -26.43 2.58
CA LYS A 269 3.58 -26.61 4.02
C LYS A 269 4.65 -27.40 4.76
N ASN A 270 5.37 -28.28 4.06
CA ASN A 270 6.45 -29.10 4.61
C ASN A 270 7.85 -28.49 4.36
N ASN A 271 7.93 -27.32 3.74
CA ASN A 271 9.20 -26.69 3.38
C ASN A 271 9.94 -26.16 4.62
N ALA A 272 11.22 -26.55 4.74
CA ALA A 272 12.09 -26.20 5.86
C ALA A 272 12.35 -24.68 5.99
N VAL A 273 12.22 -23.91 4.91
CA VAL A 273 12.35 -22.43 4.95
C VAL A 273 11.32 -21.81 5.88
N PHE A 274 10.11 -22.36 5.90
CA PHE A 274 9.03 -21.86 6.78
C PHE A 274 9.03 -22.48 8.17
N SER A 275 9.70 -23.62 8.38
CA SER A 275 9.77 -24.29 9.68
C SER A 275 10.81 -23.68 10.64
N LYS A 276 11.82 -22.98 10.12
CA LYS A 276 12.95 -22.46 10.92
C LYS A 276 12.66 -21.14 11.66
N LEU A 277 11.51 -20.51 11.43
CA LEU A 277 11.27 -19.13 11.82
C LEU A 277 10.10 -18.94 12.83
N SER A 278 9.77 -19.98 13.60
CA SER A 278 8.69 -19.91 14.59
C SER A 278 9.16 -19.36 15.95
N SER A 279 9.87 -18.24 15.99
CA SER A 279 10.01 -17.51 17.24
C SER A 279 8.91 -16.45 17.32
N HIS A 280 7.95 -16.64 18.20
CA HIS A 280 7.03 -15.60 18.62
C HIS A 280 7.83 -14.51 19.33
N GLU A 281 8.35 -13.54 18.57
CA GLU A 281 8.76 -12.29 19.20
C GLU A 281 7.48 -11.58 19.66
N ASN A 282 7.33 -11.43 20.96
CA ASN A 282 6.33 -10.54 21.54
C ASN A 282 6.52 -9.16 20.89
N LYS A 283 5.47 -8.61 20.30
CA LYS A 283 5.48 -7.24 19.77
C LYS A 283 5.87 -6.32 20.93
N LYS A 284 7.05 -5.76 20.89
CA LYS A 284 7.50 -4.71 21.81
C LYS A 284 6.90 -3.39 21.34
N ILE A 285 6.34 -2.64 22.27
CA ILE A 285 5.95 -1.25 22.04
C ILE A 285 7.18 -0.42 22.39
N GLU A 286 7.69 0.32 21.43
CA GLU A 286 8.74 1.30 21.64
C GLU A 286 8.09 2.56 22.22
N ILE A 287 8.59 3.01 23.37
CA ILE A 287 8.12 4.20 24.08
C ILE A 287 9.17 5.29 23.85
N ASP A 288 8.76 6.43 23.33
CA ASP A 288 9.67 7.54 23.04
C ASP A 288 10.05 8.33 24.30
N ALA A 289 9.13 8.48 25.26
CA ALA A 289 9.42 9.10 26.55
C ALA A 289 8.41 8.67 27.61
N GLU A 290 8.87 8.70 28.87
CA GLU A 290 8.01 8.66 30.08
C GLU A 290 7.72 10.10 30.51
N ILE A 291 6.47 10.41 30.78
CA ILE A 291 5.99 11.75 31.15
C ILE A 291 5.02 11.66 32.31
N ASP A 292 4.94 12.71 33.13
CA ASP A 292 3.93 12.84 34.17
C ASP A 292 2.62 13.38 33.58
N VAL A 293 1.48 13.09 34.25
CA VAL A 293 0.16 13.61 33.84
C VAL A 293 0.14 15.14 33.73
N GLU A 294 0.95 15.80 34.53
CA GLU A 294 1.09 17.28 34.54
C GLU A 294 1.77 17.82 33.29
N ASP A 295 2.56 17.00 32.59
CA ASP A 295 3.21 17.35 31.31
C ASP A 295 2.24 17.31 30.13
N LEU A 296 1.04 16.76 30.29
CA LEU A 296 -0.01 16.73 29.26
C LEU A 296 -0.58 18.13 29.02
N THR A 297 0.24 19.02 28.53
CA THR A 297 -0.09 20.42 28.30
C THR A 297 -0.37 20.68 26.81
N PRO A 298 -1.10 21.78 26.48
CA PRO A 298 -1.22 22.24 25.10
C PRO A 298 0.13 22.51 24.42
N SER A 299 1.17 22.79 25.21
CA SER A 299 2.53 23.02 24.69
C SER A 299 3.18 21.73 24.20
N LEU A 300 3.00 20.61 24.93
CA LEU A 300 3.46 19.29 24.48
C LEU A 300 2.77 18.90 23.16
N TRP A 301 1.46 19.11 23.07
CA TRP A 301 0.69 18.84 21.87
C TRP A 301 1.18 19.64 20.65
N LYS A 302 1.44 20.93 20.83
CA LYS A 302 2.01 21.78 19.77
C LYS A 302 3.43 21.34 19.38
N PHE A 303 4.19 20.82 20.34
CA PHE A 303 5.53 20.29 20.06
C PHE A 303 5.46 19.01 19.23
N THR A 304 4.55 18.09 19.55
CA THR A 304 4.37 16.87 18.75
C THR A 304 3.90 17.19 17.32
N ASP A 305 3.04 18.22 17.14
CA ASP A 305 2.63 18.68 15.79
C ASP A 305 3.82 19.12 14.91
N LEU A 306 4.94 19.59 15.49
CA LEU A 306 6.14 19.93 14.74
C LEU A 306 6.86 18.71 14.15
N LEU A 307 6.57 17.53 14.68
CA LEU A 307 7.14 16.27 14.20
C LEU A 307 6.40 15.72 12.98
N GLU A 308 5.22 16.26 12.62
CA GLU A 308 4.51 15.91 11.40
C GLU A 308 5.35 16.16 10.13
N PRO A 309 5.12 15.47 9.03
CA PRO A 309 4.10 14.45 8.78
C PRO A 309 4.50 13.07 9.36
N PHE A 310 3.56 12.42 10.07
CA PHE A 310 3.75 11.07 10.59
C PHE A 310 3.46 10.02 9.52
N GLY A 311 4.12 8.86 9.65
CA GLY A 311 3.96 7.73 8.73
C GLY A 311 5.12 6.73 8.84
N VAL A 312 5.38 5.99 7.77
CA VAL A 312 6.42 4.95 7.76
C VAL A 312 7.80 5.57 8.07
N ASN A 313 8.50 5.01 9.05
CA ASN A 313 9.80 5.47 9.58
C ASN A 313 9.81 6.88 10.22
N ASN A 314 8.63 7.46 10.44
CA ASN A 314 8.41 8.62 11.28
C ASN A 314 7.06 8.44 12.01
N PRO A 315 6.96 7.49 12.93
CA PRO A 315 5.71 7.23 13.66
C PRO A 315 5.34 8.40 14.55
N GLU A 316 4.09 8.44 14.95
CA GLU A 316 3.63 9.35 16.02
C GLU A 316 4.27 8.93 17.34
N PRO A 317 4.75 9.90 18.16
CA PRO A 317 5.37 9.59 19.45
C PRO A 317 4.44 8.87 20.42
N ILE A 318 4.97 7.85 21.10
CA ILE A 318 4.26 7.10 22.13
C ILE A 318 4.85 7.46 23.49
N PHE A 319 4.00 7.95 24.37
CA PHE A 319 4.37 8.31 25.74
C PHE A 319 3.85 7.27 26.73
N LEU A 320 4.68 6.94 27.73
CA LEU A 320 4.25 6.23 28.94
C LEU A 320 3.87 7.27 29.99
N ILE A 321 2.70 7.08 30.62
CA ILE A 321 2.19 7.95 31.70
C ILE A 321 2.08 7.11 32.97
#